data_d7e361548694efc10191e7a73603e780
#
_entry.id   d7e361548694efc10191e7a73603e780
#
_cell.length_a   1.000
_cell.length_b   1.000
_cell.length_c   1.000
_cell.angle_alpha   90.00
_cell.angle_beta   90.00
_cell.angle_gamma   90.00
#
_symmetry.space_group_name_H-M   'P 1'
#
loop_
_entity.id
_entity.type
_entity.pdbx_description
1 polymer ?
#
loop_
_entity_poly.entity_id
_entity_poly.type
_entity_poly.pdbx_seq_one_letter_code
_entity_poly.pdbx_strand_id
1 'polypeptide(L)'
;LILPITIAIWCASFISCEKHTQYQNILCLSVDMKKIWIGKLFAVTVLLLLTNFVMWGGCTLFGVFTVMNIDPLNGFWGCMLLSLVYVWQLPLIMLLAKKTNYLTAVLISFSCNILSTIGAESDLFYLNPFAIPARIVCPFFKMHPNGIPIENGSFLLNTGTIIPAVLLSLILAVLCFLLTAWLFTKGDITHD
;
A
#
# COMPACT_ATOMS: atom_id res chain seq x y z
N LEU A 1 -0.82 9.09 -6.50
CA LEU A 1 -2.01 9.38 -5.68
C LEU A 1 -3.16 8.38 -5.91
N ILE A 2 -3.34 7.81 -7.11
CA ILE A 2 -4.41 6.84 -7.40
C ILE A 2 -4.20 5.54 -6.62
N LEU A 3 -2.98 5.04 -6.56
CA LEU A 3 -2.63 3.75 -5.94
C LEU A 3 -3.06 3.63 -4.46
N PRO A 4 -2.79 4.60 -3.57
CA PRO A 4 -3.26 4.52 -2.18
C PRO A 4 -4.78 4.45 -2.04
N ILE A 5 -5.51 5.13 -2.92
CA ILE A 5 -6.98 5.08 -2.93
C ILE A 5 -7.47 3.68 -3.32
N THR A 6 -6.93 3.13 -4.42
CA THR A 6 -7.33 1.79 -4.88
C THR A 6 -7.03 0.72 -3.85
N ILE A 7 -5.87 0.78 -3.19
CA ILE A 7 -5.50 -0.12 -2.09
C ILE A 7 -6.50 0.00 -0.94
N ALA A 8 -6.82 1.23 -0.52
CA ALA A 8 -7.76 1.46 0.57
C ALA A 8 -9.16 0.94 0.25
N ILE A 9 -9.63 1.13 -0.98
CA ILE A 9 -10.90 0.60 -1.48
C ILE A 9 -10.90 -0.93 -1.40
N TRP A 10 -9.87 -1.60 -1.92
CA TRP A 10 -9.78 -3.06 -1.86
C TRP A 10 -9.80 -3.58 -0.42
N CYS A 11 -8.94 -3.04 0.44
CA CYS A 11 -8.86 -3.44 1.85
C CYS A 11 -10.21 -3.27 2.58
N ALA A 12 -10.84 -2.10 2.41
CA ALA A 12 -12.10 -1.79 3.05
C ALA A 12 -13.26 -2.65 2.51
N SER A 13 -13.29 -2.94 1.20
CA SER A 13 -14.31 -3.80 0.57
C SER A 13 -14.28 -5.22 1.12
N PHE A 14 -13.09 -5.82 1.26
CA PHE A 14 -12.95 -7.17 1.81
C PHE A 14 -13.50 -7.30 3.24
N ILE A 15 -13.42 -6.24 4.03
CA ILE A 15 -13.96 -6.24 5.39
C ILE A 15 -15.46 -5.90 5.40
N SER A 16 -15.89 -4.95 4.57
CA SER A 16 -17.28 -4.49 4.54
C SER A 16 -18.25 -5.55 4.04
N CYS A 17 -17.85 -6.38 3.06
CA CYS A 17 -18.67 -7.51 2.59
C CYS A 17 -19.05 -8.45 3.72
N GLU A 18 -18.13 -8.74 4.65
CA GLU A 18 -18.39 -9.63 5.77
C GLU A 18 -19.17 -8.96 6.90
N LYS A 19 -18.89 -7.69 7.13
CA LYS A 19 -19.62 -6.88 8.13
C LYS A 19 -21.11 -6.80 7.77
N HIS A 20 -21.43 -6.72 6.47
CA HIS A 20 -22.81 -6.70 5.99
C HIS A 20 -23.55 -8.02 6.27
N THR A 21 -22.86 -9.16 6.23
CA THR A 21 -23.40 -10.48 6.56
C THR A 21 -23.26 -10.84 8.06
N GLN A 22 -22.91 -9.87 8.92
CA GLN A 22 -22.66 -10.10 10.35
C GLN A 22 -21.68 -11.25 10.61
N TYR A 23 -20.71 -11.45 9.71
CA TYR A 23 -19.71 -12.53 9.77
C TYR A 23 -20.29 -13.96 9.77
N GLN A 24 -21.60 -14.14 9.53
CA GLN A 24 -22.28 -15.46 9.60
C GLN A 24 -21.59 -16.49 8.71
N ASN A 25 -21.21 -16.11 7.50
CA ASN A 25 -20.53 -17.01 6.57
C ASN A 25 -19.18 -17.52 7.08
N ILE A 26 -18.52 -16.74 7.92
CA ILE A 26 -17.21 -17.07 8.50
C ILE A 26 -17.40 -17.91 9.77
N LEU A 27 -18.35 -17.54 10.62
CA LEU A 27 -18.63 -18.24 11.87
C LEU A 27 -19.16 -19.67 11.64
N CYS A 28 -19.81 -19.91 10.50
CA CYS A 28 -20.23 -21.26 10.10
C CYS A 28 -19.08 -22.15 9.61
N LEU A 29 -17.91 -21.58 9.32
CA LEU A 29 -16.74 -22.35 8.93
C LEU A 29 -15.96 -22.77 10.18
N SER A 30 -15.63 -24.06 10.29
CA SER A 30 -14.77 -24.61 11.35
C SER A 30 -13.29 -24.26 11.10
N VAL A 31 -12.99 -22.98 10.76
CA VAL A 31 -11.65 -22.51 10.40
C VAL A 31 -11.18 -21.47 11.42
N ASP A 32 -9.92 -21.59 11.84
CA ASP A 32 -9.28 -20.62 12.75
C ASP A 32 -9.31 -19.21 12.14
N MET A 33 -9.76 -18.23 12.91
CA MET A 33 -9.83 -16.82 12.53
C MET A 33 -8.48 -16.24 12.05
N LYS A 34 -7.36 -16.77 12.56
CA LYS A 34 -6.03 -16.41 12.07
C LYS A 34 -5.80 -16.79 10.62
N LYS A 35 -6.26 -17.99 10.22
CA LYS A 35 -6.15 -18.46 8.82
C LYS A 35 -7.00 -17.61 7.88
N ILE A 36 -8.17 -17.19 8.33
CA ILE A 36 -9.05 -16.29 7.58
C ILE A 36 -8.37 -14.93 7.38
N TRP A 37 -7.78 -14.37 8.43
CA TRP A 37 -7.05 -13.11 8.36
C TRP A 37 -5.87 -13.18 7.37
N ILE A 38 -5.07 -14.25 7.45
CA ILE A 38 -3.96 -14.50 6.53
C ILE A 38 -4.45 -14.60 5.08
N GLY A 39 -5.52 -15.36 4.85
CA GLY A 39 -6.12 -15.53 3.51
C GLY A 39 -6.57 -14.21 2.90
N LYS A 40 -7.19 -13.34 3.68
CA LYS A 40 -7.60 -11.99 3.24
C LYS A 40 -6.41 -11.12 2.89
N LEU A 41 -5.39 -11.08 3.76
CA LEU A 41 -4.17 -10.32 3.50
C LEU A 41 -3.46 -10.81 2.24
N PHE A 42 -3.41 -12.13 2.05
CA PHE A 42 -2.85 -12.71 0.83
C PHE A 42 -3.64 -12.26 -0.42
N ALA A 43 -4.98 -12.34 -0.38
CA ALA A 43 -5.83 -11.92 -1.49
C ALA A 43 -5.64 -10.43 -1.84
N VAL A 44 -5.61 -9.55 -0.84
CA VAL A 44 -5.38 -8.10 -1.07
C VAL A 44 -3.96 -7.82 -1.56
N THR A 45 -2.96 -8.59 -1.10
CA THR A 45 -1.58 -8.47 -1.61
C THR A 45 -1.48 -8.87 -3.07
N VAL A 46 -2.17 -9.95 -3.48
CA VAL A 46 -2.25 -10.34 -4.91
C VAL A 46 -2.93 -9.24 -5.73
N LEU A 47 -4.02 -8.65 -5.23
CA LEU A 47 -4.67 -7.53 -5.91
C LEU A 47 -3.76 -6.30 -6.02
N LEU A 48 -2.96 -6.00 -4.99
CA LEU A 48 -1.96 -4.93 -5.05
C LEU A 48 -0.94 -5.16 -6.16
N LEU A 49 -0.41 -6.39 -6.27
CA LEU A 49 0.53 -6.77 -7.32
C LEU A 49 -0.10 -6.64 -8.72
N LEU A 50 -1.33 -7.16 -8.88
CA LEU A 50 -2.07 -7.06 -10.14
C LEU A 50 -2.34 -5.61 -10.54
N THR A 51 -2.75 -4.76 -9.57
CA THR A 51 -2.99 -3.33 -9.81
C THR A 51 -1.72 -2.63 -10.30
N ASN A 52 -0.57 -2.89 -9.66
CA ASN A 52 0.71 -2.32 -10.11
C ASN A 52 1.14 -2.84 -11.48
N PHE A 53 0.90 -4.13 -11.76
CA PHE A 53 1.20 -4.70 -13.06
C PHE A 53 0.34 -4.08 -14.18
N VAL A 54 -0.95 -3.89 -13.94
CA VAL A 54 -1.86 -3.21 -14.87
C VAL A 54 -1.47 -1.74 -15.07
N MET A 55 -1.09 -1.05 -13.99
CA MET A 55 -0.58 0.33 -14.08
C MET A 55 0.68 0.41 -14.94
N TRP A 56 1.67 -0.46 -14.69
CA TRP A 56 2.88 -0.52 -15.51
C TRP A 56 2.57 -0.80 -16.97
N GLY A 57 1.74 -1.81 -17.26
CA GLY A 57 1.34 -2.17 -18.62
C GLY A 57 0.60 -1.05 -19.32
N GLY A 58 -0.35 -0.39 -18.62
CA GLY A 58 -1.08 0.77 -19.14
C GLY A 58 -0.15 1.94 -19.46
N CYS A 59 0.75 2.29 -18.55
CA CYS A 59 1.71 3.39 -18.77
C CYS A 59 2.66 3.06 -19.94
N THR A 60 3.13 1.82 -20.07
CA THR A 60 4.00 1.43 -21.19
C THR A 60 3.28 1.47 -22.53
N LEU A 61 2.03 0.99 -22.60
CA LEU A 61 1.22 1.07 -23.80
C LEU A 61 0.95 2.52 -24.22
N PHE A 62 0.56 3.39 -23.28
CA PHE A 62 0.39 4.80 -23.57
C PHE A 62 1.70 5.48 -24.01
N GLY A 63 2.82 5.07 -23.43
CA GLY A 63 4.13 5.59 -23.80
C GLY A 63 4.55 5.27 -25.23
N VAL A 64 4.04 4.20 -25.83
CA VAL A 64 4.26 3.90 -27.25
C VAL A 64 3.62 4.95 -28.17
N PHE A 65 2.50 5.55 -27.73
CA PHE A 65 1.79 6.60 -28.48
C PHE A 65 2.27 8.02 -28.18
N THR A 66 3.06 8.18 -27.11
CA THR A 66 3.62 9.47 -26.67
C THR A 66 5.13 9.36 -26.59
N VAL A 67 5.84 10.49 -26.48
CA VAL A 67 7.30 10.46 -26.28
C VAL A 67 7.58 9.92 -24.88
N MET A 68 8.06 8.68 -24.79
CA MET A 68 8.42 8.06 -23.53
C MET A 68 9.67 8.69 -22.92
N ASN A 69 9.52 9.25 -21.73
CA ASN A 69 10.65 9.73 -20.91
C ASN A 69 11.14 8.69 -19.88
N ILE A 70 10.42 7.56 -19.73
CA ILE A 70 10.71 6.53 -18.74
C ILE A 70 10.97 5.21 -19.47
N ASP A 71 12.13 4.60 -19.19
CA ASP A 71 12.43 3.27 -19.68
C ASP A 71 11.45 2.24 -19.10
N PRO A 72 10.80 1.39 -19.94
CA PRO A 72 9.83 0.39 -19.48
C PRO A 72 10.35 -0.54 -18.40
N LEU A 73 11.62 -0.91 -18.44
CA LEU A 73 12.24 -1.80 -17.45
C LEU A 73 12.37 -1.11 -16.09
N ASN A 74 12.79 0.16 -16.07
CA ASN A 74 12.84 0.96 -14.85
C ASN A 74 11.44 1.18 -14.28
N GLY A 75 10.46 1.42 -15.13
CA GLY A 75 9.06 1.50 -14.74
C GLY A 75 8.54 0.22 -14.08
N PHE A 76 8.91 -0.95 -14.62
CA PHE A 76 8.56 -2.24 -14.01
C PHE A 76 9.14 -2.41 -12.61
N TRP A 77 10.44 -2.15 -12.43
CA TRP A 77 11.08 -2.24 -11.12
C TRP A 77 10.50 -1.22 -10.13
N GLY A 78 10.18 -0.02 -10.58
CA GLY A 78 9.50 0.98 -9.76
C GLY A 78 8.14 0.50 -9.25
N CYS A 79 7.32 -0.12 -10.11
CA CYS A 79 6.02 -0.68 -9.74
C CYS A 79 6.14 -1.88 -8.78
N MET A 80 7.14 -2.75 -8.98
CA MET A 80 7.39 -3.87 -8.07
C MET A 80 7.82 -3.39 -6.68
N LEU A 81 8.72 -2.40 -6.61
CA LEU A 81 9.13 -1.79 -5.34
C LEU A 81 7.97 -1.08 -4.64
N LEU A 82 7.10 -0.39 -5.38
CA LEU A 82 5.87 0.18 -4.82
C LEU A 82 5.02 -0.88 -4.14
N SER A 83 4.85 -2.04 -4.78
CA SER A 83 4.07 -3.13 -4.18
C SER A 83 4.66 -3.57 -2.85
N LEU A 84 5.99 -3.77 -2.77
CA LEU A 84 6.68 -4.18 -1.54
C LEU A 84 6.51 -3.15 -0.42
N VAL A 85 6.60 -1.87 -0.76
CA VAL A 85 6.57 -0.80 0.23
C VAL A 85 5.17 -0.50 0.72
N TYR A 86 4.12 -0.81 -0.06
CA TYR A 86 2.72 -0.64 0.38
C TYR A 86 2.19 -1.80 1.22
N VAL A 87 2.83 -2.97 1.23
CA VAL A 87 2.33 -4.16 1.94
C VAL A 87 2.00 -3.90 3.42
N TRP A 88 2.80 -3.10 4.13
CA TRP A 88 2.57 -2.80 5.55
C TRP A 88 1.27 -2.03 5.81
N GLN A 89 0.77 -1.26 4.83
CA GLN A 89 -0.47 -0.50 4.97
C GLN A 89 -1.72 -1.39 4.90
N LEU A 90 -1.65 -2.53 4.19
CA LEU A 90 -2.79 -3.42 3.98
C LEU A 90 -3.46 -3.87 5.29
N PRO A 91 -2.73 -4.48 6.24
CA PRO A 91 -3.32 -4.95 7.49
C PRO A 91 -3.87 -3.80 8.34
N LEU A 92 -3.24 -2.62 8.31
CA LEU A 92 -3.72 -1.45 9.05
C LEU A 92 -5.04 -0.93 8.50
N ILE A 93 -5.16 -0.80 7.18
CA ILE A 93 -6.39 -0.32 6.53
C ILE A 93 -7.54 -1.31 6.77
N MET A 94 -7.26 -2.62 6.67
CA MET A 94 -8.25 -3.66 6.95
C MET A 94 -8.73 -3.62 8.41
N LEU A 95 -7.80 -3.44 9.36
CA LEU A 95 -8.16 -3.30 10.78
C LEU A 95 -8.97 -2.04 11.03
N LEU A 96 -8.59 -0.93 10.39
CA LEU A 96 -9.32 0.34 10.47
C LEU A 96 -10.74 0.19 9.93
N ALA A 97 -10.92 -0.47 8.78
CA ALA A 97 -12.24 -0.75 8.20
C ALA A 97 -13.10 -1.66 9.10
N LYS A 98 -12.48 -2.65 9.80
CA LYS A 98 -13.17 -3.48 10.79
C LYS A 98 -13.70 -2.62 11.97
N LYS A 99 -12.87 -1.73 12.51
CA LYS A 99 -13.20 -0.92 13.69
C LYS A 99 -14.10 0.28 13.40
N THR A 100 -14.04 0.81 12.19
CA THR A 100 -14.81 1.99 11.78
C THR A 100 -15.79 1.62 10.66
N ASN A 101 -15.90 2.49 9.66
CA ASN A 101 -16.70 2.28 8.46
C ASN A 101 -15.81 2.25 7.22
N TYR A 102 -16.33 1.69 6.13
CA TYR A 102 -15.69 1.65 4.82
C TYR A 102 -15.13 3.03 4.41
N LEU A 103 -16.00 4.04 4.39
CA LEU A 103 -15.64 5.39 3.95
C LEU A 103 -14.57 6.03 4.83
N THR A 104 -14.69 5.87 6.15
CA THR A 104 -13.73 6.42 7.12
C THR A 104 -12.33 5.81 6.93
N ALA A 105 -12.24 4.49 6.71
CA ALA A 105 -10.96 3.82 6.48
C ALA A 105 -10.29 4.31 5.19
N VAL A 106 -11.07 4.47 4.10
CA VAL A 106 -10.57 4.99 2.82
C VAL A 106 -10.08 6.44 2.97
N LEU A 107 -10.88 7.31 3.60
CA LEU A 107 -10.53 8.72 3.77
C LEU A 107 -9.29 8.92 4.65
N ILE A 108 -9.18 8.20 5.77
CA ILE A 108 -8.01 8.29 6.64
C ILE A 108 -6.76 7.82 5.91
N SER A 109 -6.81 6.66 5.26
CA SER A 109 -5.67 6.14 4.49
C SER A 109 -5.23 7.11 3.40
N PHE A 110 -6.17 7.66 2.65
CA PHE A 110 -5.91 8.63 1.59
C PHE A 110 -5.29 9.92 2.13
N SER A 111 -5.86 10.48 3.20
CA SER A 111 -5.34 11.69 3.83
C SER A 111 -3.91 11.50 4.35
N CYS A 112 -3.61 10.37 5.00
CA CYS A 112 -2.26 10.05 5.47
C CYS A 112 -1.25 9.99 4.31
N ASN A 113 -1.62 9.35 3.20
CA ASN A 113 -0.75 9.26 2.03
C ASN A 113 -0.53 10.61 1.33
N ILE A 114 -1.57 11.46 1.21
CA ILE A 114 -1.43 12.80 0.61
C ILE A 114 -0.53 13.69 1.49
N LEU A 115 -0.83 13.80 2.77
CA LEU A 115 -0.06 14.65 3.68
C LEU A 115 1.42 14.24 3.72
N SER A 116 1.68 12.94 3.57
CA SER A 116 3.03 12.40 3.59
C SER A 116 3.84 12.67 2.32
N THR A 117 3.18 12.94 1.18
CA THR A 117 3.88 13.34 -0.05
C THR A 117 4.68 14.63 0.13
N ILE A 118 4.20 15.55 0.96
CA ILE A 118 4.93 16.79 1.30
C ILE A 118 6.23 16.46 2.04
N GLY A 119 6.22 15.48 2.93
CA GLY A 119 7.40 15.04 3.67
C GLY A 119 8.38 14.16 2.87
N ALA A 120 7.98 13.67 1.69
CA ALA A 120 8.80 12.76 0.90
C ALA A 120 10.07 13.43 0.31
N GLU A 121 10.08 14.74 0.18
CA GLU A 121 11.24 15.51 -0.31
C GLU A 121 12.24 15.87 0.79
N SER A 122 11.93 15.61 2.06
CA SER A 122 12.86 15.87 3.18
C SER A 122 13.85 14.71 3.37
N ASP A 123 15.00 15.00 3.99
CA ASP A 123 15.98 13.98 4.36
C ASP A 123 15.47 13.06 5.49
N LEU A 124 14.48 13.54 6.24
CA LEU A 124 13.86 12.83 7.36
C LEU A 124 12.64 11.98 6.94
N PHE A 125 12.47 11.68 5.65
CA PHE A 125 11.32 10.91 5.13
C PHE A 125 11.18 9.53 5.78
N TYR A 126 12.26 8.94 6.33
CA TYR A 126 12.22 7.66 7.06
C TYR A 126 11.37 7.71 8.34
N LEU A 127 11.21 8.88 8.96
CA LEU A 127 10.37 9.04 10.15
C LEU A 127 8.87 8.93 9.82
N ASN A 128 8.50 9.17 8.57
CA ASN A 128 7.14 9.04 8.10
C ASN A 128 7.01 7.88 7.10
N PRO A 129 6.56 6.70 7.55
CA PRO A 129 6.48 5.52 6.69
C PRO A 129 5.54 5.70 5.49
N PHE A 130 4.54 6.59 5.59
CA PHE A 130 3.67 6.92 4.46
C PHE A 130 4.38 7.74 3.36
N ALA A 131 5.49 8.41 3.68
CA ALA A 131 6.29 9.16 2.71
C ALA A 131 7.23 8.25 1.89
N ILE A 132 7.57 7.08 2.41
CA ILE A 132 8.51 6.14 1.80
C ILE A 132 8.11 5.75 0.36
N PRO A 133 6.85 5.35 0.06
CA PRO A 133 6.46 4.98 -1.30
C PRO A 133 6.68 6.11 -2.32
N ALA A 134 6.35 7.35 -1.95
CA ALA A 134 6.51 8.51 -2.81
C ALA A 134 8.00 8.80 -3.07
N ARG A 135 8.85 8.62 -2.07
CA ARG A 135 10.31 8.90 -2.17
C ARG A 135 11.05 7.88 -3.03
N ILE A 136 10.82 6.57 -2.80
CA ILE A 136 11.59 5.51 -3.49
C ILE A 136 11.30 5.44 -4.99
N VAL A 137 10.19 5.91 -5.47
CA VAL A 137 9.87 5.89 -6.91
C VAL A 137 10.51 7.03 -7.69
N CYS A 138 10.98 8.09 -7.03
CA CYS A 138 11.60 9.24 -7.68
C CYS A 138 12.77 8.85 -8.60
N PRO A 139 13.73 7.98 -8.19
CA PRO A 139 14.83 7.57 -9.06
C PRO A 139 14.39 6.77 -10.30
N PHE A 140 13.30 5.98 -10.19
CA PHE A 140 12.82 5.13 -11.28
C PHE A 140 12.03 5.91 -12.33
N PHE A 141 11.16 6.81 -11.86
CA PHE A 141 10.30 7.59 -12.76
C PHE A 141 10.89 8.96 -13.11
N LYS A 142 12.00 9.37 -12.48
CA LYS A 142 12.62 10.68 -12.64
C LYS A 142 11.63 11.83 -12.44
N MET A 143 10.72 11.66 -11.49
CA MET A 143 9.66 12.61 -11.16
C MET A 143 9.64 12.88 -9.66
N HIS A 144 9.33 14.13 -9.31
CA HIS A 144 8.99 14.51 -7.94
C HIS A 144 7.72 13.79 -7.46
N PRO A 145 7.48 13.68 -6.15
CA PRO A 145 6.23 13.13 -5.61
C PRO A 145 4.96 13.81 -6.12
N ASN A 146 5.06 15.07 -6.55
CA ASN A 146 3.99 15.86 -7.17
C ASN A 146 3.80 15.62 -8.68
N GLY A 147 4.67 14.82 -9.33
CA GLY A 147 4.61 14.47 -10.74
C GLY A 147 5.37 15.42 -11.69
N ILE A 148 6.14 16.40 -11.16
CA ILE A 148 7.00 17.27 -11.97
C ILE A 148 8.30 16.54 -12.28
N PRO A 149 8.87 16.65 -13.49
CA PRO A 149 10.17 16.06 -13.81
C PRO A 149 11.27 16.59 -12.88
N ILE A 150 12.17 15.68 -12.46
CA ILE A 150 13.30 16.02 -11.58
C ILE A 150 14.48 16.50 -12.43
N GLU A 151 15.14 17.58 -12.00
CA GLU A 151 16.37 18.06 -12.60
C GLU A 151 17.53 17.08 -12.36
N ASN A 152 18.42 16.97 -13.35
CA ASN A 152 19.61 16.14 -13.24
C ASN A 152 20.53 16.62 -12.11
N GLY A 153 20.93 15.69 -11.23
CA GLY A 153 21.76 16.00 -10.07
C GLY A 153 21.01 16.27 -8.77
N SER A 154 19.68 16.22 -8.77
CA SER A 154 18.88 16.30 -7.55
C SER A 154 19.19 15.15 -6.59
N PHE A 155 19.22 15.43 -5.28
CA PHE A 155 19.35 14.42 -4.22
C PHE A 155 18.22 13.38 -4.22
N LEU A 156 17.09 13.68 -4.85
CA LEU A 156 15.96 12.77 -5.03
C LEU A 156 16.28 11.57 -5.93
N LEU A 157 17.29 11.69 -6.78
CA LEU A 157 17.76 10.61 -7.67
C LEU A 157 18.71 9.62 -6.99
N ASN A 158 19.05 9.84 -5.71
CA ASN A 158 19.93 8.96 -4.97
C ASN A 158 19.30 7.58 -4.72
N THR A 159 19.82 6.56 -5.38
CA THR A 159 19.37 5.16 -5.23
C THR A 159 19.81 4.50 -3.93
N GLY A 160 20.79 5.07 -3.22
CA GLY A 160 21.28 4.55 -1.93
C GLY A 160 20.21 4.52 -0.83
N THR A 161 19.15 5.32 -0.97
CA THR A 161 18.04 5.39 -0.02
C THR A 161 17.03 4.25 -0.19
N ILE A 162 17.06 3.50 -1.30
CA ILE A 162 16.07 2.49 -1.64
C ILE A 162 16.14 1.30 -0.68
N ILE A 163 17.33 0.72 -0.50
CA ILE A 163 17.51 -0.49 0.31
C ILE A 163 17.05 -0.27 1.75
N PRO A 164 17.52 0.76 2.49
CA PRO A 164 17.08 0.99 3.86
C PRO A 164 15.57 1.29 3.96
N ALA A 165 15.00 1.99 2.97
CA ALA A 165 13.56 2.28 2.94
C ALA A 165 12.70 1.02 2.73
N VAL A 166 13.13 0.12 1.84
CA VAL A 166 12.47 -1.18 1.62
C VAL A 166 12.58 -2.05 2.89
N LEU A 167 13.75 -2.14 3.50
CA LEU A 167 13.93 -2.91 4.74
C LEU A 167 13.04 -2.38 5.86
N LEU A 168 12.97 -1.07 6.04
CA LEU A 168 12.07 -0.45 7.03
C LEU A 168 10.61 -0.79 6.75
N SER A 169 10.18 -0.73 5.49
CA SER A 169 8.81 -1.07 5.10
C SER A 169 8.48 -2.55 5.34
N LEU A 170 9.42 -3.46 5.11
CA LEU A 170 9.24 -4.89 5.38
C LEU A 170 9.16 -5.18 6.89
N ILE A 171 10.00 -4.53 7.69
CA ILE A 171 9.94 -4.63 9.17
C ILE A 171 8.57 -4.14 9.65
N LEU A 172 8.11 -2.99 9.17
CA LEU A 172 6.77 -2.47 9.47
C LEU A 172 5.67 -3.43 9.03
N ALA A 173 5.81 -4.07 7.86
CA ALA A 173 4.84 -5.05 7.37
C ALA A 173 4.70 -6.23 8.32
N VAL A 174 5.81 -6.78 8.81
CA VAL A 174 5.81 -7.88 9.79
C VAL A 174 5.17 -7.43 11.10
N LEU A 175 5.55 -6.26 11.62
CA LEU A 175 5.00 -5.72 12.87
C LEU A 175 3.49 -5.47 12.76
N CYS A 176 3.04 -4.82 11.69
CA CYS A 176 1.63 -4.55 11.44
C CYS A 176 0.83 -5.85 11.26
N PHE A 177 1.40 -6.84 10.56
CA PHE A 177 0.79 -8.14 10.39
C PHE A 177 0.55 -8.84 11.74
N LEU A 178 1.58 -8.94 12.58
CA LEU A 178 1.50 -9.58 13.89
C LEU A 178 0.50 -8.86 14.81
N LEU A 179 0.59 -7.53 14.86
CA LEU A 179 -0.30 -6.71 15.67
C LEU A 179 -1.76 -6.87 15.24
N THR A 180 -2.03 -6.78 13.94
CA THR A 180 -3.41 -6.86 13.43
C THR A 180 -3.98 -8.26 13.53
N ALA A 181 -3.18 -9.32 13.33
CA ALA A 181 -3.60 -10.69 13.53
C ALA A 181 -4.00 -10.95 15.00
N TRP A 182 -3.23 -10.40 15.95
CA TRP A 182 -3.56 -10.50 17.37
C TRP A 182 -4.84 -9.72 17.72
N LEU A 183 -4.97 -8.48 17.22
CA LEU A 183 -6.16 -7.66 17.46
C LEU A 183 -7.42 -8.23 16.80
N PHE A 184 -7.27 -8.87 15.63
CA PHE A 184 -8.39 -9.49 14.94
C PHE A 184 -8.96 -10.66 15.72
N THR A 185 -8.10 -11.50 16.30
CA THR A 185 -8.53 -12.66 17.10
C THR A 185 -9.08 -12.28 18.47
N LYS A 186 -8.58 -11.21 19.09
CA LYS A 186 -9.02 -10.79 20.44
C LYS A 186 -10.38 -10.06 20.42
N GLY A 187 -10.72 -9.41 19.30
CA GLY A 187 -11.95 -8.64 19.19
C GLY A 187 -13.23 -9.48 19.04
N ASP A 188 -13.10 -10.77 18.75
CA ASP A 188 -14.25 -11.68 18.59
C ASP A 188 -14.65 -12.37 19.91
N ILE A 189 -13.84 -12.22 20.98
CA ILE A 189 -14.10 -12.86 22.30
C ILE A 189 -14.90 -11.95 23.24
N THR A 190 -15.14 -10.68 22.88
CA THR A 190 -15.75 -9.68 23.76
C THR A 190 -17.20 -9.31 23.40
N HIS A 191 -17.87 -10.10 22.61
CA HIS A 191 -19.31 -9.96 22.31
C HIS A 191 -20.10 -11.14 22.88
N ASP A 192 -19.94 -11.43 24.17
CA ASP A 192 -20.91 -12.12 25.03
C ASP A 192 -21.41 -11.18 26.12
#